data_97a8a0818545c7296ddf8f14aa4d5135
#
_entry.id   97a8a0818545c7296ddf8f14aa4d5135
#
_cell.length_a   1.000
_cell.length_b   1.000
_cell.length_c   1.000
_cell.angle_alpha   90.00
_cell.angle_beta   90.00
_cell.angle_gamma   90.00
#
_symmetry.space_group_name_H-M   'P 1'
#
loop_
_entity.id
_entity.type
_entity.pdbx_description
1 polymer ?
#
loop_
_entity_poly.entity_id
_entity_poly.type
_entity_poly.pdbx_seq_one_letter_code
_entity_poly.pdbx_strand_id
1 'polypeptide(L)'
;MRTPTPRRSFLQGAVLTGGAVALARGASARETRAEDADPDASLVRKVMTAMLAMQRRAWEQGTAAQALLEQGETDLVVLFAKDAIVNQAKDGRLGLNGDKGPVCDPASNGEPVLAAYRATGDEAFKTAADRMLEFLLYKAPRTRKGLIYHNHIENMIWVDAFYMAPPFLAVAGHPDEAVKQVAGYRETLRHPEKGAYYHMWDEDRQRFERKLLWGVGNGWAAAGMTRVIRALPDTMKSDKDRIAGYVRELLDACLKVQRPDGLFHDVLDDPSTFVETNAAQMFAYAIYRGVKGGWLAPSYLGPADRMRQAAHAKVDRYGLVQGVCGAPNFDRSGTATEGQAFFLLMEAA
;
A
#
# COMPACT_ATOMS: atom_id res chain seq x y z
N MET A 1 58.04 -16.21 7.00
CA MET A 1 58.49 -16.45 5.63
C MET A 1 57.40 -17.21 4.88
N ARG A 2 56.61 -16.55 4.07
CA ARG A 2 55.81 -17.13 3.00
C ARG A 2 55.72 -16.10 1.88
N THR A 3 56.15 -16.50 0.72
CA THR A 3 56.36 -15.75 -0.52
C THR A 3 55.03 -15.40 -1.20
N PRO A 4 54.91 -14.28 -1.92
CA PRO A 4 53.73 -13.91 -2.70
C PRO A 4 53.77 -14.49 -4.11
N THR A 5 52.63 -14.94 -4.61
CA THR A 5 52.42 -15.45 -5.96
C THR A 5 52.05 -14.28 -6.92
N PRO A 6 52.58 -14.27 -8.16
CA PRO A 6 52.50 -13.12 -9.04
C PRO A 6 51.20 -13.05 -9.86
N ARG A 7 50.75 -11.82 -10.10
CA ARG A 7 49.72 -11.43 -11.07
C ARG A 7 50.19 -11.75 -12.50
N ARG A 8 49.39 -12.44 -13.27
CA ARG A 8 49.52 -12.55 -14.72
C ARG A 8 48.73 -11.44 -15.41
N SER A 9 49.45 -10.55 -16.04
CA SER A 9 48.99 -9.63 -17.06
C SER A 9 48.81 -10.39 -18.39
N PHE A 10 47.64 -10.16 -19.04
CA PHE A 10 47.48 -10.51 -20.46
C PHE A 10 47.23 -9.21 -21.24
N LEU A 11 48.26 -8.79 -21.95
CA LEU A 11 48.20 -7.83 -23.04
C LEU A 11 49.02 -8.35 -24.20
N GLN A 12 48.58 -8.06 -25.40
CA GLN A 12 49.08 -8.27 -26.75
C GLN A 12 48.35 -9.37 -27.51
N GLY A 13 47.74 -9.16 -28.64
CA GLY A 13 47.81 -8.09 -29.63
C GLY A 13 47.66 -8.77 -30.99
N ALA A 14 46.71 -8.43 -31.76
CA ALA A 14 46.67 -8.81 -33.19
C ALA A 14 46.10 -7.65 -34.00
N VAL A 15 46.90 -7.24 -34.95
CA VAL A 15 46.69 -6.12 -35.88
C VAL A 15 46.07 -6.67 -37.16
N LEU A 16 45.02 -6.03 -37.64
CA LEU A 16 44.59 -5.69 -39.00
C LEU A 16 44.54 -6.70 -40.15
N THR A 17 43.43 -6.66 -40.83
CA THR A 17 43.41 -6.17 -42.23
C THR A 17 41.98 -5.77 -42.63
N GLY A 18 41.91 -4.70 -43.42
CA GLY A 18 40.68 -3.98 -43.75
C GLY A 18 39.80 -4.72 -44.75
N GLY A 19 38.51 -4.42 -44.65
CA GLY A 19 37.52 -4.71 -45.64
C GLY A 19 36.40 -3.67 -45.49
N ALA A 20 36.45 -2.65 -46.33
CA ALA A 20 35.36 -1.68 -46.44
C ALA A 20 34.16 -2.40 -47.06
N VAL A 21 33.11 -2.62 -46.23
CA VAL A 21 31.79 -2.99 -46.74
C VAL A 21 30.88 -1.76 -46.46
N ALA A 22 30.41 -1.21 -47.56
CA ALA A 22 29.42 -0.14 -47.56
C ALA A 22 28.14 -0.60 -46.86
N LEU A 23 27.85 -0.08 -45.68
CA LEU A 23 26.57 -0.18 -45.03
C LEU A 23 25.61 0.84 -45.63
N ALA A 24 24.79 0.36 -46.55
CA ALA A 24 23.67 1.09 -47.11
C ALA A 24 22.66 1.40 -45.97
N ARG A 25 22.20 2.60 -45.98
CA ARG A 25 21.14 3.21 -45.15
C ARG A 25 19.92 2.30 -45.02
N GLY A 26 19.66 1.86 -43.79
CA GLY A 26 18.40 1.30 -43.32
C GLY A 26 17.98 1.94 -42.03
N ALA A 27 18.03 3.27 -41.96
CA ALA A 27 17.50 4.05 -40.84
C ALA A 27 16.21 4.73 -41.29
N SER A 28 15.11 4.00 -41.28
CA SER A 28 13.77 4.61 -41.32
C SER A 28 12.71 3.51 -41.13
N ALA A 29 12.35 3.19 -39.91
CA ALA A 29 11.05 2.59 -39.53
C ALA A 29 10.93 2.36 -38.00
N ARG A 30 11.39 3.27 -37.15
CA ARG A 30 11.15 3.12 -35.72
C ARG A 30 10.86 4.41 -34.93
N GLU A 31 10.56 5.50 -35.62
CA GLU A 31 10.25 6.79 -34.97
C GLU A 31 8.79 7.25 -35.09
N THR A 32 7.89 6.47 -35.61
CA THR A 32 6.47 6.84 -35.70
C THR A 32 5.60 5.88 -34.93
N ARG A 33 5.57 6.00 -33.62
CA ARG A 33 4.48 5.50 -32.73
C ARG A 33 4.61 5.99 -31.29
N ALA A 34 4.97 7.25 -31.09
CA ALA A 34 5.04 7.87 -29.75
C ALA A 34 4.00 8.95 -29.52
N GLU A 35 3.07 9.19 -30.46
CA GLU A 35 2.19 10.38 -30.40
C GLU A 35 0.74 10.12 -29.98
N ASP A 36 0.33 8.84 -29.74
CA ASP A 36 -1.04 8.51 -29.27
C ASP A 36 -1.09 7.74 -27.96
N ALA A 37 -0.06 7.79 -27.12
CA ALA A 37 -0.14 7.20 -25.78
C ALA A 37 -0.97 8.10 -24.88
N ASP A 38 -2.06 7.56 -24.31
CA ASP A 38 -2.87 8.21 -23.28
C ASP A 38 -1.93 8.83 -22.21
N PRO A 39 -1.98 10.15 -22.00
CA PRO A 39 -1.11 10.83 -21.03
C PRO A 39 -1.22 10.25 -19.62
N ASP A 40 -2.42 9.82 -19.20
CA ASP A 40 -2.65 9.20 -17.90
C ASP A 40 -1.98 7.82 -17.82
N ALA A 41 -2.06 7.00 -18.86
CA ALA A 41 -1.36 5.71 -18.92
C ALA A 41 0.16 5.86 -18.88
N SER A 42 0.70 6.90 -19.52
CA SER A 42 2.12 7.24 -19.45
C SER A 42 2.54 7.66 -18.04
N LEU A 43 1.72 8.46 -17.36
CA LEU A 43 1.97 8.90 -15.99
C LEU A 43 1.92 7.72 -15.00
N VAL A 44 0.91 6.86 -15.08
CA VAL A 44 0.77 5.63 -14.28
C VAL A 44 2.02 4.76 -14.42
N ARG A 45 2.51 4.52 -15.63
CA ARG A 45 3.73 3.73 -15.87
C ARG A 45 4.97 4.37 -15.23
N LYS A 46 5.10 5.69 -15.29
CA LYS A 46 6.21 6.42 -14.68
C LYS A 46 6.18 6.31 -13.15
N VAL A 47 5.01 6.49 -12.53
CA VAL A 47 4.82 6.33 -11.09
C VAL A 47 5.10 4.89 -10.65
N MET A 48 4.64 3.90 -11.42
CA MET A 48 4.92 2.49 -11.18
C MET A 48 6.42 2.20 -11.19
N THR A 49 7.15 2.69 -12.20
CA THR A 49 8.60 2.52 -12.30
C THR A 49 9.31 3.12 -11.07
N ALA A 50 8.92 4.31 -10.64
CA ALA A 50 9.47 4.92 -9.43
C ALA A 50 9.16 4.09 -8.17
N MET A 51 7.93 3.56 -8.04
CA MET A 51 7.53 2.69 -6.94
C MET A 51 8.43 1.45 -6.84
N LEU A 52 8.73 0.79 -7.96
CA LEU A 52 9.56 -0.42 -7.98
C LEU A 52 10.98 -0.18 -7.43
N ALA A 53 11.49 1.05 -7.53
CA ALA A 53 12.82 1.43 -7.02
C ALA A 53 12.84 1.76 -5.51
N MET A 54 11.70 1.81 -4.83
CA MET A 54 11.57 2.38 -3.48
C MET A 54 11.27 1.35 -2.37
N GLN A 55 11.33 0.05 -2.65
CA GLN A 55 10.91 -1.02 -1.72
C GLN A 55 11.91 -1.23 -0.58
N ARG A 56 11.48 -1.14 0.69
CA ARG A 56 12.37 -1.25 1.87
C ARG A 56 11.73 -1.99 3.05
N ARG A 57 10.41 -1.97 3.18
CA ARG A 57 9.67 -2.46 4.34
C ARG A 57 8.53 -3.39 3.93
N ALA A 58 8.10 -4.26 4.84
CA ALA A 58 7.02 -5.22 4.55
C ALA A 58 5.73 -4.54 4.10
N TRP A 59 5.32 -3.43 4.74
CA TRP A 59 4.11 -2.70 4.33
C TRP A 59 4.27 -1.98 2.98
N GLU A 60 5.46 -1.43 2.69
CA GLU A 60 5.76 -0.82 1.39
C GLU A 60 5.62 -1.86 0.29
N GLN A 61 6.23 -3.04 0.48
CA GLN A 61 6.18 -4.17 -0.44
C GLN A 61 4.75 -4.68 -0.63
N GLY A 62 4.02 -4.92 0.47
CA GLY A 62 2.64 -5.41 0.42
C GLY A 62 1.70 -4.44 -0.29
N THR A 63 1.77 -3.15 0.05
CA THR A 63 0.93 -2.11 -0.57
C THR A 63 1.26 -1.94 -2.06
N ALA A 64 2.55 -1.97 -2.42
CA ALA A 64 2.98 -1.94 -3.81
C ALA A 64 2.49 -3.16 -4.60
N ALA A 65 2.61 -4.36 -4.03
CA ALA A 65 2.13 -5.58 -4.67
C ALA A 65 0.59 -5.58 -4.86
N GLN A 66 -0.16 -5.00 -3.91
CA GLN A 66 -1.60 -4.80 -4.05
C GLN A 66 -1.94 -3.78 -5.16
N ALA A 67 -1.15 -2.73 -5.30
CA ALA A 67 -1.30 -1.77 -6.39
C ALA A 67 -1.04 -2.43 -7.75
N LEU A 68 0.03 -3.22 -7.87
CA LEU A 68 0.34 -4.00 -9.07
C LEU A 68 -0.77 -5.01 -9.40
N LEU A 69 -1.34 -5.66 -8.38
CA LEU A 69 -2.46 -6.59 -8.54
C LEU A 69 -3.69 -5.87 -9.12
N GLU A 70 -4.04 -4.69 -8.64
CA GLU A 70 -5.18 -3.92 -9.13
C GLU A 70 -4.91 -3.27 -10.50
N GLN A 71 -3.64 -3.06 -10.88
CA GLN A 71 -3.21 -2.64 -12.23
C GLN A 71 -3.15 -3.82 -13.24
N GLY A 72 -3.31 -5.07 -12.79
CA GLY A 72 -3.24 -6.25 -13.66
C GLY A 72 -1.82 -6.73 -13.99
N GLU A 73 -0.80 -6.25 -13.29
CA GLU A 73 0.62 -6.57 -13.50
C GLU A 73 1.01 -7.90 -12.85
N THR A 74 0.41 -9.00 -13.31
CA THR A 74 0.51 -10.34 -12.72
C THR A 74 1.95 -10.80 -12.52
N ASP A 75 2.84 -10.60 -13.51
CA ASP A 75 4.23 -11.05 -13.42
C ASP A 75 4.98 -10.34 -12.29
N LEU A 76 4.74 -9.03 -12.13
CA LEU A 76 5.31 -8.25 -11.04
C LEU A 76 4.75 -8.69 -9.68
N VAL A 77 3.45 -8.99 -9.59
CA VAL A 77 2.85 -9.56 -8.37
C VAL A 77 3.53 -10.86 -7.97
N VAL A 78 3.80 -11.75 -8.93
CA VAL A 78 4.52 -13.02 -8.67
C VAL A 78 5.94 -12.75 -8.14
N LEU A 79 6.66 -11.79 -8.71
CA LEU A 79 8.01 -11.42 -8.25
C LEU A 79 7.99 -10.85 -6.83
N PHE A 80 7.06 -9.95 -6.53
CA PHE A 80 6.87 -9.39 -5.18
C PHE A 80 6.50 -10.48 -4.16
N ALA A 81 5.62 -11.41 -4.55
CA ALA A 81 5.25 -12.54 -3.70
C ALA A 81 6.45 -13.48 -3.45
N LYS A 82 7.30 -13.74 -4.46
CA LYS A 82 8.55 -14.51 -4.29
C LYS A 82 9.49 -13.84 -3.28
N ASP A 83 9.69 -12.53 -3.40
CA ASP A 83 10.54 -11.78 -2.46
C ASP A 83 9.95 -11.81 -1.03
N ALA A 84 8.63 -11.65 -0.89
CA ALA A 84 7.96 -11.75 0.40
C ALA A 84 8.15 -13.13 1.07
N ILE A 85 8.19 -14.21 0.28
CA ILE A 85 8.47 -15.58 0.77
C ILE A 85 9.95 -15.74 1.14
N VAL A 86 10.87 -15.27 0.32
CA VAL A 86 12.32 -15.32 0.61
C VAL A 86 12.63 -14.64 1.95
N ASN A 87 11.93 -13.54 2.22
CA ASN A 87 12.06 -12.75 3.44
C ASN A 87 11.03 -13.14 4.53
N GLN A 88 10.39 -14.32 4.43
CA GLN A 88 9.43 -14.75 5.44
C GLN A 88 10.12 -15.13 6.74
N ALA A 89 9.70 -14.53 7.86
CA ALA A 89 10.18 -14.84 9.19
C ALA A 89 9.81 -16.28 9.62
N LYS A 90 10.54 -16.80 10.62
CA LYS A 90 10.29 -18.15 11.16
C LYS A 90 8.90 -18.35 11.73
N ASP A 91 8.33 -17.30 12.31
CA ASP A 91 6.97 -17.29 12.88
C ASP A 91 5.86 -17.23 11.83
N GLY A 92 6.19 -16.95 10.56
CA GLY A 92 5.26 -16.93 9.43
C GLY A 92 5.01 -15.55 8.83
N ARG A 93 5.51 -14.45 9.41
CA ARG A 93 5.31 -13.09 8.89
C ARG A 93 6.03 -12.89 7.55
N LEU A 94 5.29 -12.42 6.54
CA LEU A 94 5.78 -12.22 5.17
C LEU A 94 6.64 -10.96 5.03
N GLY A 95 7.68 -11.00 4.19
CA GLY A 95 8.46 -9.84 3.80
C GLY A 95 9.21 -9.13 4.94
N LEU A 96 9.40 -9.80 6.08
CA LEU A 96 9.90 -9.14 7.29
C LEU A 96 11.43 -9.04 7.36
N ASN A 97 12.15 -9.94 6.70
CA ASN A 97 13.61 -10.02 6.75
C ASN A 97 14.14 -10.06 8.20
N GLY A 98 13.83 -11.14 8.91
CA GLY A 98 14.19 -11.38 10.31
C GLY A 98 12.99 -11.53 11.24
N ASP A 99 13.25 -11.82 12.53
CA ASP A 99 12.19 -12.14 13.49
C ASP A 99 11.70 -10.93 14.30
N LYS A 100 12.32 -9.76 14.12
CA LYS A 100 11.92 -8.51 14.80
C LYS A 100 11.18 -7.59 13.84
N GLY A 101 10.14 -6.93 14.31
CA GLY A 101 9.42 -5.95 13.49
C GLY A 101 7.91 -5.92 13.77
N PRO A 102 7.13 -5.28 12.89
CA PRO A 102 5.70 -5.10 13.09
C PRO A 102 4.95 -6.43 13.10
N VAL A 103 3.79 -6.43 13.76
CA VAL A 103 2.91 -7.60 13.87
C VAL A 103 2.00 -7.71 12.65
N CYS A 104 1.27 -6.65 12.32
CA CYS A 104 0.23 -6.69 11.29
C CYS A 104 0.71 -6.26 9.89
N ASP A 105 1.72 -5.40 9.75
CA ASP A 105 2.21 -4.91 8.44
C ASP A 105 2.56 -6.01 7.44
N PRO A 106 3.23 -7.11 7.85
CA PRO A 106 3.53 -8.23 6.96
C PRO A 106 2.32 -8.86 6.29
N ALA A 107 1.13 -8.72 6.90
CA ALA A 107 -0.10 -9.28 6.35
C ALA A 107 -0.56 -8.57 5.07
N SER A 108 -0.11 -7.34 4.81
CA SER A 108 -0.37 -6.64 3.54
C SER A 108 0.16 -7.42 2.32
N ASN A 109 1.18 -8.27 2.50
CA ASN A 109 1.71 -9.16 1.47
C ASN A 109 0.83 -10.41 1.22
N GLY A 110 -0.10 -10.73 2.12
CA GLY A 110 -0.83 -12.00 2.08
C GLY A 110 -1.75 -12.14 0.86
N GLU A 111 -2.50 -11.09 0.51
CA GLU A 111 -3.36 -11.09 -0.69
C GLU A 111 -2.55 -11.23 -2.00
N PRO A 112 -1.45 -10.47 -2.23
CA PRO A 112 -0.58 -10.69 -3.39
C PRO A 112 0.01 -12.10 -3.45
N VAL A 113 0.41 -12.68 -2.34
CA VAL A 113 0.93 -14.06 -2.28
C VAL A 113 -0.15 -15.07 -2.68
N LEU A 114 -1.39 -14.91 -2.20
CA LEU A 114 -2.52 -15.73 -2.64
C LEU A 114 -2.87 -15.52 -4.12
N ALA A 115 -2.73 -14.30 -4.62
CA ALA A 115 -2.93 -14.00 -6.05
C ALA A 115 -1.86 -14.70 -6.91
N ALA A 116 -0.59 -14.69 -6.48
CA ALA A 116 0.50 -15.41 -7.13
C ALA A 116 0.24 -16.93 -7.15
N TYR A 117 -0.26 -17.51 -6.06
CA TYR A 117 -0.70 -18.91 -6.03
C TYR A 117 -1.77 -19.19 -7.11
N ARG A 118 -2.82 -18.36 -7.16
CA ARG A 118 -3.89 -18.53 -8.16
C ARG A 118 -3.40 -18.42 -9.60
N ALA A 119 -2.39 -17.57 -9.83
CA ALA A 119 -1.83 -17.36 -11.18
C ALA A 119 -0.88 -18.47 -11.64
N THR A 120 -0.13 -19.09 -10.69
CA THR A 120 0.97 -20.01 -11.03
C THR A 120 0.72 -21.45 -10.65
N GLY A 121 -0.16 -21.73 -9.68
CA GLY A 121 -0.33 -23.05 -9.06
C GLY A 121 0.85 -23.50 -8.18
N ASP A 122 1.84 -22.64 -7.90
CA ASP A 122 3.00 -22.99 -7.06
C ASP A 122 2.61 -23.02 -5.58
N GLU A 123 2.57 -24.21 -4.99
CA GLU A 123 2.19 -24.47 -3.60
C GLU A 123 3.05 -23.74 -2.56
N ALA A 124 4.23 -23.28 -2.94
CA ALA A 124 5.07 -22.48 -2.03
C ALA A 124 4.38 -21.17 -1.62
N PHE A 125 3.63 -20.54 -2.52
CA PHE A 125 2.84 -19.34 -2.21
C PHE A 125 1.71 -19.63 -1.22
N LYS A 126 0.97 -20.74 -1.45
CA LYS A 126 -0.12 -21.15 -0.55
C LYS A 126 0.40 -21.44 0.85
N THR A 127 1.48 -22.22 0.95
CA THR A 127 2.14 -22.55 2.21
C THR A 127 2.59 -21.29 2.95
N ALA A 128 3.17 -20.33 2.24
CA ALA A 128 3.63 -19.09 2.86
C ALA A 128 2.47 -18.21 3.35
N ALA A 129 1.38 -18.12 2.58
CA ALA A 129 0.17 -17.41 2.98
C ALA A 129 -0.48 -18.07 4.21
N ASP A 130 -0.56 -19.40 4.24
CA ASP A 130 -1.12 -20.16 5.39
C ASP A 130 -0.31 -19.94 6.68
N ARG A 131 1.03 -19.88 6.59
CA ARG A 131 1.89 -19.56 7.74
C ARG A 131 1.65 -18.12 8.25
N MET A 132 1.46 -17.15 7.34
CA MET A 132 1.09 -15.78 7.74
C MET A 132 -0.28 -15.74 8.42
N LEU A 133 -1.26 -16.47 7.87
CA LEU A 133 -2.59 -16.60 8.44
C LEU A 133 -2.56 -17.26 9.83
N GLU A 134 -1.82 -18.37 9.97
CA GLU A 134 -1.60 -19.05 11.26
C GLU A 134 -1.00 -18.10 12.30
N PHE A 135 -0.02 -17.28 11.88
CA PHE A 135 0.55 -16.26 12.76
C PHE A 135 -0.53 -15.28 13.24
N LEU A 136 -1.33 -14.72 12.35
CA LEU A 136 -2.37 -13.76 12.72
C LEU A 136 -3.42 -14.38 13.65
N LEU A 137 -3.85 -15.61 13.39
CA LEU A 137 -4.92 -16.25 14.14
C LEU A 137 -4.48 -16.72 15.53
N TYR A 138 -3.25 -17.24 15.67
CA TYR A 138 -2.85 -18.00 16.84
C TYR A 138 -1.58 -17.52 17.57
N LYS A 139 -0.74 -16.70 16.92
CA LYS A 139 0.57 -16.29 17.45
C LYS A 139 0.68 -14.78 17.66
N ALA A 140 -0.06 -13.99 16.90
CA ALA A 140 -0.01 -12.53 16.99
C ALA A 140 -0.44 -12.06 18.39
N PRO A 141 0.31 -11.16 19.02
CA PRO A 141 -0.08 -10.57 20.29
C PRO A 141 -1.36 -9.73 20.12
N ARG A 142 -2.22 -9.81 21.14
CA ARG A 142 -3.57 -9.25 21.08
C ARG A 142 -3.96 -8.56 22.39
N THR A 143 -4.87 -7.58 22.27
CA THR A 143 -5.57 -7.00 23.42
C THR A 143 -6.43 -8.03 24.15
N ARG A 144 -6.93 -7.69 25.34
CA ARG A 144 -7.92 -8.52 26.06
C ARG A 144 -9.20 -8.75 25.26
N LYS A 145 -9.56 -7.84 24.35
CA LYS A 145 -10.70 -7.98 23.42
C LYS A 145 -10.36 -8.82 22.16
N GLY A 146 -9.12 -9.31 22.05
CA GLY A 146 -8.65 -10.12 20.94
C GLY A 146 -8.28 -9.30 19.68
N LEU A 147 -8.01 -8.00 19.80
CA LEU A 147 -7.54 -7.17 18.69
C LEU A 147 -6.03 -7.33 18.53
N ILE A 148 -5.58 -7.47 17.28
CA ILE A 148 -4.16 -7.62 16.94
C ILE A 148 -3.46 -6.29 17.15
N TYR A 149 -2.34 -6.29 17.89
CA TYR A 149 -1.49 -5.12 18.04
C TYR A 149 -0.75 -4.76 16.75
N HIS A 150 -0.35 -3.50 16.63
CA HIS A 150 0.41 -3.07 15.46
C HIS A 150 1.86 -3.58 15.49
N ASN A 151 2.53 -3.56 16.63
CA ASN A 151 3.91 -4.00 16.75
C ASN A 151 4.15 -4.90 17.98
N HIS A 152 5.36 -5.52 18.07
CA HIS A 152 5.74 -6.43 19.17
C HIS A 152 6.29 -5.75 20.42
N ILE A 153 6.76 -4.52 20.29
CA ILE A 153 7.54 -3.86 21.36
C ILE A 153 6.59 -3.17 22.33
N GLU A 154 5.47 -2.71 21.80
CA GLU A 154 4.49 -1.92 22.52
C GLU A 154 3.10 -2.50 22.27
N ASN A 155 2.30 -2.64 23.32
CA ASN A 155 0.93 -3.12 23.23
C ASN A 155 -0.01 -2.01 22.69
N MET A 156 0.26 -1.60 21.46
CA MET A 156 -0.43 -0.48 20.82
C MET A 156 -1.32 -0.90 19.67
N ILE A 157 -2.45 -0.22 19.54
CA ILE A 157 -3.29 -0.22 18.34
C ILE A 157 -3.04 1.08 17.59
N TRP A 158 -2.62 0.96 16.33
CA TRP A 158 -2.46 2.08 15.42
C TRP A 158 -3.56 2.04 14.36
N VAL A 159 -3.93 3.20 13.86
CA VAL A 159 -4.97 3.32 12.83
C VAL A 159 -4.60 2.61 11.53
N ASP A 160 -3.31 2.42 11.25
CA ASP A 160 -2.78 1.66 10.11
C ASP A 160 -3.27 0.20 10.11
N ALA A 161 -3.52 -0.37 11.29
CA ALA A 161 -3.96 -1.75 11.44
C ALA A 161 -5.26 -2.07 10.68
N PHE A 162 -6.11 -1.09 10.38
CA PHE A 162 -7.30 -1.27 9.53
C PHE A 162 -6.96 -1.80 8.13
N TYR A 163 -5.79 -1.42 7.59
CA TYR A 163 -5.38 -1.81 6.25
C TYR A 163 -4.56 -3.10 6.21
N MET A 164 -3.79 -3.36 7.25
CA MET A 164 -2.75 -4.38 7.20
C MET A 164 -3.30 -5.80 7.30
N ALA A 165 -3.92 -6.16 8.43
CA ALA A 165 -4.37 -7.55 8.67
C ALA A 165 -5.82 -7.82 8.19
N PRO A 166 -6.84 -6.97 8.44
CA PRO A 166 -8.22 -7.30 8.14
C PRO A 166 -8.52 -7.64 6.67
N PRO A 167 -7.97 -6.94 5.65
CA PRO A 167 -8.17 -7.32 4.26
C PRO A 167 -7.67 -8.72 3.93
N PHE A 168 -6.47 -9.06 4.42
CA PHE A 168 -5.91 -10.39 4.21
C PHE A 168 -6.72 -11.48 4.91
N LEU A 169 -7.14 -11.27 6.17
CA LEU A 169 -8.01 -12.20 6.88
C LEU A 169 -9.29 -12.50 6.09
N ALA A 170 -9.93 -11.48 5.51
CA ALA A 170 -11.13 -11.65 4.70
C ALA A 170 -10.84 -12.47 3.42
N VAL A 171 -9.78 -12.14 2.67
CA VAL A 171 -9.39 -12.85 1.45
C VAL A 171 -8.94 -14.29 1.71
N ALA A 172 -8.35 -14.54 2.89
CA ALA A 172 -7.88 -15.87 3.31
C ALA A 172 -8.99 -16.77 3.92
N GLY A 173 -10.27 -16.35 3.84
CA GLY A 173 -11.40 -17.17 4.28
C GLY A 173 -11.77 -17.02 5.77
N HIS A 174 -11.31 -15.96 6.43
CA HIS A 174 -11.65 -15.61 7.81
C HIS A 174 -12.39 -14.27 7.92
N PRO A 175 -13.54 -14.11 7.22
CA PRO A 175 -14.24 -12.84 7.15
C PRO A 175 -14.78 -12.37 8.51
N ASP A 176 -15.21 -13.29 9.38
CA ASP A 176 -15.69 -12.94 10.73
C ASP A 176 -14.59 -12.29 11.57
N GLU A 177 -13.35 -12.82 11.51
CA GLU A 177 -12.23 -12.25 12.21
C GLU A 177 -11.85 -10.87 11.63
N ALA A 178 -11.90 -10.70 10.30
CA ALA A 178 -11.68 -9.41 9.66
C ALA A 178 -12.70 -8.35 10.16
N VAL A 179 -13.97 -8.70 10.19
CA VAL A 179 -15.06 -7.84 10.69
C VAL A 179 -14.87 -7.49 12.16
N LYS A 180 -14.47 -8.47 13.00
CA LYS A 180 -14.16 -8.26 14.42
C LYS A 180 -13.01 -7.27 14.60
N GLN A 181 -11.92 -7.41 13.85
CA GLN A 181 -10.78 -6.51 13.92
C GLN A 181 -11.19 -5.07 13.53
N VAL A 182 -11.90 -4.90 12.39
CA VAL A 182 -12.39 -3.59 11.95
C VAL A 182 -13.28 -2.94 13.02
N ALA A 183 -14.25 -3.68 13.56
CA ALA A 183 -15.16 -3.15 14.58
C ALA A 183 -14.43 -2.73 15.85
N GLY A 184 -13.48 -3.55 16.30
CA GLY A 184 -12.72 -3.29 17.50
C GLY A 184 -11.72 -2.13 17.36
N TYR A 185 -11.04 -2.00 16.21
CA TYR A 185 -10.19 -0.84 15.94
C TYR A 185 -11.03 0.45 15.90
N ARG A 186 -12.22 0.40 15.26
CA ARG A 186 -13.14 1.53 15.29
C ARG A 186 -13.58 1.89 16.71
N GLU A 187 -13.97 0.93 17.52
CA GLU A 187 -14.38 1.17 18.92
C GLU A 187 -13.25 1.86 19.72
N THR A 188 -12.00 1.42 19.48
CA THR A 188 -10.83 1.92 20.22
C THR A 188 -10.38 3.32 19.76
N LEU A 189 -10.35 3.56 18.44
CA LEU A 189 -9.66 4.72 17.87
C LEU A 189 -10.60 5.87 17.45
N ARG A 190 -11.91 5.64 17.33
CA ARG A 190 -12.85 6.65 16.82
C ARG A 190 -12.93 7.88 17.73
N HIS A 191 -12.77 9.06 17.12
CA HIS A 191 -13.09 10.31 17.80
C HIS A 191 -14.61 10.38 18.05
N PRO A 192 -15.09 10.66 19.27
CA PRO A 192 -16.51 10.55 19.61
C PRO A 192 -17.42 11.47 18.79
N GLU A 193 -16.96 12.67 18.45
CA GLU A 193 -17.77 13.69 17.79
C GLU A 193 -17.44 13.91 16.30
N LYS A 194 -16.15 13.72 15.89
CA LYS A 194 -15.69 14.09 14.53
C LYS A 194 -15.85 13.00 13.49
N GLY A 195 -16.07 11.73 13.90
CA GLY A 195 -16.23 10.62 12.95
C GLY A 195 -14.93 10.11 12.31
N ALA A 196 -13.80 10.75 12.57
CA ALA A 196 -12.46 10.32 12.17
C ALA A 196 -11.78 9.51 13.29
N TYR A 197 -10.59 8.99 13.03
CA TYR A 197 -9.85 8.14 13.96
C TYR A 197 -8.61 8.84 14.50
N TYR A 198 -8.36 8.66 15.81
CA TYR A 198 -7.07 8.99 16.43
C TYR A 198 -6.00 7.99 15.99
N HIS A 199 -4.72 8.40 16.07
CA HIS A 199 -3.61 7.64 15.51
C HIS A 199 -3.24 6.40 16.35
N MET A 200 -2.88 6.57 17.62
CA MET A 200 -2.29 5.50 18.43
C MET A 200 -2.93 5.41 19.81
N TRP A 201 -3.35 4.18 20.16
CA TRP A 201 -3.84 3.82 21.49
C TRP A 201 -2.86 2.88 22.18
N ASP A 202 -2.48 3.22 23.40
CA ASP A 202 -1.65 2.39 24.29
C ASP A 202 -2.57 1.58 25.21
N GLU A 203 -2.60 0.26 25.00
CA GLU A 203 -3.46 -0.66 25.76
C GLU A 203 -3.00 -0.82 27.22
N ASP A 204 -1.70 -0.75 27.50
CA ASP A 204 -1.17 -0.91 28.85
C ASP A 204 -1.47 0.30 29.71
N ARG A 205 -1.34 1.50 29.13
CA ARG A 205 -1.59 2.76 29.81
C ARG A 205 -3.03 3.25 29.72
N GLN A 206 -3.88 2.56 28.92
CA GLN A 206 -5.29 2.92 28.67
C GLN A 206 -5.46 4.40 28.27
N ARG A 207 -4.63 4.87 27.33
CA ARG A 207 -4.65 6.24 26.83
C ARG A 207 -4.17 6.30 25.39
N PHE A 208 -4.50 7.41 24.74
CA PHE A 208 -3.90 7.72 23.43
C PHE A 208 -2.45 8.20 23.63
N GLU A 209 -1.50 7.53 23.00
CA GLU A 209 -0.12 7.96 22.92
C GLU A 209 0.02 9.08 21.87
N ARG A 210 -0.69 8.97 20.76
CA ARG A 210 -0.79 10.00 19.74
C ARG A 210 -2.24 10.33 19.45
N LYS A 211 -2.79 11.31 20.19
CA LYS A 211 -4.19 11.73 20.13
C LYS A 211 -4.39 12.83 19.08
N LEU A 212 -4.18 12.52 17.81
CA LEU A 212 -4.41 13.45 16.71
C LEU A 212 -5.03 12.70 15.50
N LEU A 213 -5.69 13.43 14.62
CA LEU A 213 -6.38 12.92 13.46
C LEU A 213 -5.42 12.92 12.25
N TRP A 214 -4.47 11.99 12.25
CA TRP A 214 -3.49 11.88 11.19
C TRP A 214 -4.13 11.54 9.85
N GLY A 215 -3.88 12.36 8.80
CA GLY A 215 -4.53 12.25 7.49
C GLY A 215 -4.28 10.91 6.81
N VAL A 216 -3.00 10.50 6.70
CA VAL A 216 -2.62 9.20 6.11
C VAL A 216 -3.17 8.04 6.93
N GLY A 217 -3.20 8.15 8.26
CA GLY A 217 -3.79 7.15 9.13
C GLY A 217 -5.29 6.94 8.86
N ASN A 218 -6.04 8.03 8.70
CA ASN A 218 -7.45 7.96 8.33
C ASN A 218 -7.64 7.44 6.89
N GLY A 219 -6.67 7.72 6.00
CA GLY A 219 -6.58 7.11 4.68
C GLY A 219 -6.41 5.60 4.74
N TRP A 220 -5.51 5.09 5.57
CA TRP A 220 -5.35 3.64 5.83
C TRP A 220 -6.65 3.00 6.30
N ALA A 221 -7.38 3.65 7.22
CA ALA A 221 -8.66 3.15 7.70
C ALA A 221 -9.71 3.09 6.58
N ALA A 222 -9.87 4.16 5.79
CA ALA A 222 -10.82 4.20 4.68
C ALA A 222 -10.52 3.13 3.63
N ALA A 223 -9.26 3.03 3.18
CA ALA A 223 -8.83 2.07 2.17
C ALA A 223 -8.92 0.62 2.69
N GLY A 224 -8.49 0.37 3.93
CA GLY A 224 -8.53 -0.96 4.55
C GLY A 224 -9.96 -1.48 4.68
N MET A 225 -10.88 -0.68 5.23
CA MET A 225 -12.30 -1.04 5.32
C MET A 225 -12.92 -1.26 3.93
N THR A 226 -12.56 -0.46 2.93
CA THR A 226 -13.01 -0.65 1.54
C THR A 226 -12.55 -2.00 0.98
N ARG A 227 -11.31 -2.41 1.23
CA ARG A 227 -10.79 -3.72 0.81
C ARG A 227 -11.52 -4.86 1.52
N VAL A 228 -11.82 -4.70 2.82
CA VAL A 228 -12.61 -5.69 3.57
C VAL A 228 -14.00 -5.84 2.95
N ILE A 229 -14.73 -4.74 2.68
CA ILE A 229 -16.07 -4.80 2.04
C ILE A 229 -16.03 -5.60 0.74
N ARG A 230 -15.00 -5.39 -0.09
CA ARG A 230 -14.83 -6.11 -1.37
C ARG A 230 -14.55 -7.59 -1.20
N ALA A 231 -13.85 -7.97 -0.12
CA ALA A 231 -13.45 -9.35 0.15
C ALA A 231 -14.51 -10.18 0.91
N LEU A 232 -15.42 -9.53 1.61
CA LEU A 232 -16.48 -10.22 2.33
C LEU A 232 -17.41 -10.97 1.35
N PRO A 233 -17.87 -12.20 1.69
CA PRO A 233 -18.85 -12.94 0.89
C PRO A 233 -20.21 -12.23 0.86
N ASP A 234 -21.02 -12.48 -0.17
CA ASP A 234 -22.33 -11.82 -0.32
C ASP A 234 -23.33 -12.22 0.78
N THR A 235 -23.13 -13.37 1.41
CA THR A 235 -23.89 -13.82 2.58
C THR A 235 -23.73 -12.91 3.80
N MET A 236 -22.64 -12.13 3.87
CA MET A 236 -22.36 -11.17 4.95
C MET A 236 -22.82 -9.73 4.62
N LYS A 237 -23.99 -9.60 3.98
CA LYS A 237 -24.52 -8.30 3.55
C LYS A 237 -24.63 -7.30 4.71
N SER A 238 -25.09 -7.72 5.87
CA SER A 238 -25.23 -6.85 7.06
C SER A 238 -23.88 -6.27 7.51
N ASP A 239 -22.81 -7.07 7.45
CA ASP A 239 -21.47 -6.62 7.80
C ASP A 239 -20.89 -5.68 6.73
N LYS A 240 -21.12 -5.98 5.44
CA LYS A 240 -20.77 -5.06 4.34
C LYS A 240 -21.43 -3.70 4.53
N ASP A 241 -22.74 -3.68 4.75
CA ASP A 241 -23.52 -2.45 4.94
C ASP A 241 -23.05 -1.66 6.18
N ARG A 242 -22.74 -2.36 7.27
CA ARG A 242 -22.21 -1.75 8.50
C ARG A 242 -20.85 -1.12 8.28
N ILE A 243 -19.89 -1.83 7.65
CA ILE A 243 -18.55 -1.30 7.39
C ILE A 243 -18.63 -0.17 6.35
N ALA A 244 -19.49 -0.26 5.35
CA ALA A 244 -19.77 0.83 4.42
C ALA A 244 -20.28 2.08 5.15
N GLY A 245 -21.10 1.90 6.19
CA GLY A 245 -21.51 2.99 7.09
C GLY A 245 -20.32 3.64 7.81
N TYR A 246 -19.34 2.85 8.25
CA TYR A 246 -18.13 3.37 8.90
C TYR A 246 -17.26 4.16 7.94
N VAL A 247 -17.09 3.66 6.71
CA VAL A 247 -16.33 4.38 5.67
C VAL A 247 -17.03 5.69 5.32
N ARG A 248 -18.35 5.68 5.18
CA ARG A 248 -19.14 6.88 4.89
C ARG A 248 -18.97 7.94 5.98
N GLU A 249 -19.14 7.57 7.26
CA GLU A 249 -18.91 8.46 8.40
C GLU A 249 -17.51 9.10 8.36
N LEU A 250 -16.49 8.28 8.11
CA LEU A 250 -15.11 8.74 8.01
C LEU A 250 -14.90 9.71 6.85
N LEU A 251 -15.36 9.37 5.65
CA LEU A 251 -15.24 10.23 4.47
C LEU A 251 -15.99 11.55 4.66
N ASP A 252 -17.21 11.54 5.22
CA ASP A 252 -17.96 12.75 5.52
C ASP A 252 -17.22 13.67 6.50
N ALA A 253 -16.52 13.09 7.47
CA ALA A 253 -15.68 13.84 8.39
C ALA A 253 -14.46 14.47 7.69
N CYS A 254 -13.74 13.69 6.88
CA CYS A 254 -12.56 14.15 6.17
C CYS A 254 -12.89 15.20 5.11
N LEU A 255 -13.98 15.03 4.36
CA LEU A 255 -14.39 15.98 3.31
C LEU A 255 -14.73 17.37 3.85
N LYS A 256 -15.15 17.50 5.11
CA LYS A 256 -15.39 18.81 5.76
C LYS A 256 -14.11 19.65 5.90
N VAL A 257 -12.96 19.00 5.94
CA VAL A 257 -11.66 19.65 6.10
C VAL A 257 -10.78 19.54 4.84
N GLN A 258 -11.38 19.07 3.72
CA GLN A 258 -10.71 19.07 2.43
C GLN A 258 -10.35 20.49 2.02
N ARG A 259 -9.11 20.71 1.63
CA ARG A 259 -8.61 22.00 1.12
C ARG A 259 -9.21 22.32 -0.26
N PRO A 260 -9.28 23.60 -0.66
CA PRO A 260 -9.75 23.99 -1.99
C PRO A 260 -8.95 23.36 -3.15
N ASP A 261 -7.65 23.06 -2.93
CA ASP A 261 -6.77 22.39 -3.89
C ASP A 261 -6.99 20.86 -3.98
N GLY A 262 -7.94 20.30 -3.22
CA GLY A 262 -8.25 18.87 -3.21
C GLY A 262 -7.43 18.03 -2.24
N LEU A 263 -6.39 18.58 -1.63
CA LEU A 263 -5.52 17.90 -0.67
C LEU A 263 -6.00 18.06 0.79
N PHE A 264 -5.18 17.58 1.72
CA PHE A 264 -5.43 17.66 3.15
C PHE A 264 -4.19 18.17 3.89
N HIS A 265 -4.35 18.57 5.14
CA HIS A 265 -3.23 18.74 6.06
C HIS A 265 -2.82 17.38 6.66
N ASP A 266 -1.56 17.23 7.06
CA ASP A 266 -1.06 15.99 7.68
C ASP A 266 -1.87 15.61 8.92
N VAL A 267 -2.21 16.59 9.76
CA VAL A 267 -3.24 16.44 10.79
C VAL A 267 -4.51 17.11 10.29
N LEU A 268 -5.57 16.35 10.08
CA LEU A 268 -6.78 16.75 9.34
C LEU A 268 -7.42 18.04 9.88
N ASP A 269 -7.39 18.26 11.20
CA ASP A 269 -7.99 19.38 11.88
C ASP A 269 -6.97 20.43 12.38
N ASP A 270 -5.72 20.36 11.89
CA ASP A 270 -4.67 21.31 12.19
C ASP A 270 -4.04 21.89 10.91
N PRO A 271 -4.50 23.09 10.47
CA PRO A 271 -4.01 23.74 9.26
C PRO A 271 -2.58 24.27 9.37
N SER A 272 -1.94 24.21 10.55
CA SER A 272 -0.53 24.57 10.72
C SER A 272 0.43 23.46 10.25
N THR A 273 -0.08 22.23 10.05
CA THR A 273 0.72 21.11 9.56
C THR A 273 0.88 21.19 8.03
N PHE A 274 1.89 20.49 7.51
CA PHE A 274 2.16 20.53 6.07
C PHE A 274 1.00 19.95 5.24
N VAL A 275 0.97 20.28 3.95
CA VAL A 275 -0.01 19.75 3.00
C VAL A 275 0.42 18.37 2.55
N GLU A 276 -0.45 17.40 2.76
CA GLU A 276 -0.23 15.97 2.57
C GLU A 276 -1.01 15.46 1.35
N THR A 277 -0.36 14.64 0.53
CA THR A 277 -0.91 14.16 -0.76
C THR A 277 -1.51 12.77 -0.65
N ASN A 278 -0.90 11.86 0.14
CA ASN A 278 -1.29 10.45 0.12
C ASN A 278 -2.68 10.21 0.72
N ALA A 279 -3.07 10.96 1.74
CA ALA A 279 -4.43 10.89 2.30
C ALA A 279 -5.50 11.14 1.22
N ALA A 280 -5.26 12.12 0.34
CA ALA A 280 -6.16 12.40 -0.78
C ALA A 280 -6.28 11.19 -1.74
N GLN A 281 -5.17 10.56 -2.09
CA GLN A 281 -5.16 9.36 -2.93
C GLN A 281 -5.93 8.19 -2.29
N MET A 282 -5.72 7.97 -0.99
CA MET A 282 -6.38 6.92 -0.22
C MET A 282 -7.90 7.14 -0.12
N PHE A 283 -8.33 8.38 0.13
CA PHE A 283 -9.76 8.72 0.16
C PHE A 283 -10.39 8.61 -1.23
N ALA A 284 -9.72 9.10 -2.29
CA ALA A 284 -10.19 8.95 -3.66
C ALA A 284 -10.34 7.48 -4.05
N TYR A 285 -9.35 6.62 -3.74
CA TYR A 285 -9.45 5.17 -3.91
C TYR A 285 -10.72 4.61 -3.24
N ALA A 286 -10.93 4.92 -1.96
CA ALA A 286 -12.09 4.44 -1.22
C ALA A 286 -13.41 4.92 -1.83
N ILE A 287 -13.46 6.17 -2.30
CA ILE A 287 -14.64 6.75 -2.94
C ILE A 287 -14.93 6.07 -4.28
N TYR A 288 -13.94 5.98 -5.19
CA TYR A 288 -14.15 5.36 -6.50
C TYR A 288 -14.61 3.90 -6.36
N ARG A 289 -13.95 3.12 -5.48
CA ARG A 289 -14.38 1.75 -5.18
C ARG A 289 -15.77 1.70 -4.55
N GLY A 290 -16.13 2.64 -3.70
CA GLY A 290 -17.42 2.71 -3.04
C GLY A 290 -18.57 3.05 -3.97
N VAL A 291 -18.35 4.01 -4.88
CA VAL A 291 -19.35 4.38 -5.90
C VAL A 291 -19.51 3.25 -6.92
N LYS A 292 -18.41 2.68 -7.42
CA LYS A 292 -18.43 1.51 -8.33
C LYS A 292 -19.09 0.29 -7.69
N GLY A 293 -18.90 0.10 -6.39
CA GLY A 293 -19.52 -0.97 -5.59
C GLY A 293 -20.96 -0.69 -5.17
N GLY A 294 -21.52 0.49 -5.47
CA GLY A 294 -22.90 0.85 -5.19
C GLY A 294 -23.23 1.14 -3.72
N TRP A 295 -22.24 1.24 -2.82
CA TRP A 295 -22.44 1.52 -1.41
C TRP A 295 -22.09 2.97 -1.00
N LEU A 296 -21.52 3.77 -1.91
CA LEU A 296 -21.44 5.23 -1.83
C LEU A 296 -22.25 5.90 -2.94
N ALA A 297 -22.82 7.06 -2.63
CA ALA A 297 -23.57 7.86 -3.60
C ALA A 297 -22.63 8.50 -4.64
N PRO A 298 -23.06 8.71 -5.92
CA PRO A 298 -22.26 9.38 -6.94
C PRO A 298 -21.81 10.80 -6.57
N SER A 299 -22.48 11.46 -5.63
CA SER A 299 -22.12 12.80 -5.14
C SER A 299 -20.72 12.89 -4.54
N TYR A 300 -20.13 11.77 -4.12
CA TYR A 300 -18.74 11.72 -3.63
C TYR A 300 -17.70 11.86 -4.76
N LEU A 301 -18.07 11.64 -6.03
CA LEU A 301 -17.10 11.69 -7.16
C LEU A 301 -16.45 13.07 -7.32
N GLY A 302 -17.23 14.15 -7.19
CA GLY A 302 -16.68 15.51 -7.36
C GLY A 302 -15.49 15.83 -6.41
N PRO A 303 -15.59 15.56 -5.09
CA PRO A 303 -14.45 15.62 -4.20
C PRO A 303 -13.28 14.68 -4.59
N ALA A 304 -13.57 13.44 -4.99
CA ALA A 304 -12.54 12.48 -5.39
C ALA A 304 -11.79 12.90 -6.65
N ASP A 305 -12.49 13.45 -7.64
CA ASP A 305 -11.87 13.95 -8.87
C ASP A 305 -10.93 15.14 -8.59
N ARG A 306 -11.27 16.01 -7.64
CA ARG A 306 -10.34 17.07 -7.18
C ARG A 306 -9.11 16.47 -6.50
N MET A 307 -9.27 15.42 -5.68
CA MET A 307 -8.13 14.70 -5.05
C MET A 307 -7.22 14.10 -6.13
N ARG A 308 -7.81 13.41 -7.12
CA ARG A 308 -7.07 12.80 -8.24
C ARG A 308 -6.29 13.86 -9.03
N GLN A 309 -6.93 14.96 -9.41
CA GLN A 309 -6.27 16.05 -10.12
C GLN A 309 -5.11 16.65 -9.32
N ALA A 310 -5.31 16.85 -8.01
CA ALA A 310 -4.28 17.36 -7.13
C ALA A 310 -3.10 16.37 -7.00
N ALA A 311 -3.36 15.07 -6.89
CA ALA A 311 -2.33 14.03 -6.84
C ALA A 311 -1.53 13.96 -8.15
N HIS A 312 -2.18 14.06 -9.31
CA HIS A 312 -1.51 14.14 -10.62
C HIS A 312 -0.55 15.33 -10.69
N ALA A 313 -0.96 16.51 -10.20
CA ALA A 313 -0.13 17.71 -10.16
C ALA A 313 1.08 17.58 -9.21
N LYS A 314 1.10 16.58 -8.33
CA LYS A 314 2.22 16.29 -7.41
C LYS A 314 3.23 15.31 -7.97
N VAL A 315 3.00 14.70 -9.11
CA VAL A 315 3.97 13.80 -9.73
C VAL A 315 5.07 14.62 -10.41
N ASP A 316 6.31 14.41 -9.99
CA ASP A 316 7.46 15.11 -10.59
C ASP A 316 7.93 14.47 -11.91
N ARG A 317 8.96 15.06 -12.51
CA ARG A 317 9.53 14.59 -13.78
C ARG A 317 10.06 13.15 -13.73
N TYR A 318 10.38 12.62 -12.55
CA TYR A 318 10.88 11.26 -12.34
C TYR A 318 9.77 10.26 -12.02
N GLY A 319 8.54 10.70 -11.87
CA GLY A 319 7.41 9.87 -11.47
C GLY A 319 7.23 9.74 -9.96
N LEU A 320 7.93 10.54 -9.16
CA LEU A 320 7.78 10.55 -7.71
C LEU A 320 6.61 11.43 -7.31
N VAL A 321 5.67 10.89 -6.54
CA VAL A 321 4.58 11.66 -5.92
C VAL A 321 5.15 12.46 -4.76
N GLN A 322 5.06 13.77 -4.84
CA GLN A 322 5.57 14.72 -3.85
C GLN A 322 4.51 15.09 -2.82
N GLY A 323 4.94 15.57 -1.66
CA GLY A 323 4.03 16.01 -0.61
C GLY A 323 3.48 14.86 0.24
N VAL A 324 4.17 13.73 0.29
CA VAL A 324 3.74 12.52 1.00
C VAL A 324 4.35 12.46 2.38
N CYS A 325 3.51 12.19 3.39
CA CYS A 325 3.91 11.75 4.72
C CYS A 325 4.19 10.24 4.67
N GLY A 326 5.44 9.84 4.82
CA GLY A 326 5.81 8.42 4.75
C GLY A 326 7.28 8.17 5.01
N ALA A 327 7.67 6.90 5.02
CA ALA A 327 9.04 6.49 5.32
C ALA A 327 10.06 7.16 4.38
N PRO A 328 11.23 7.61 4.88
CA PRO A 328 11.70 7.48 6.26
C PRO A 328 11.28 8.61 7.20
N ASN A 329 10.55 9.62 6.74
CA ASN A 329 10.25 10.84 7.49
C ASN A 329 8.74 11.08 7.58
N PHE A 330 8.13 10.69 8.70
CA PHE A 330 6.70 10.88 8.96
C PHE A 330 6.35 12.25 9.57
N ASP A 331 7.31 13.14 9.73
CA ASP A 331 7.19 14.46 10.38
C ASP A 331 7.22 15.63 9.38
N ARG A 332 7.37 15.35 8.09
CA ARG A 332 7.48 16.35 7.04
C ARG A 332 7.06 15.81 5.67
N SER A 333 6.76 16.73 4.79
CA SER A 333 6.47 16.48 3.37
C SER A 333 7.67 15.86 2.65
N GLY A 334 7.42 14.77 1.89
CA GLY A 334 8.44 14.05 1.14
C GLY A 334 7.85 13.24 0.00
N THR A 335 8.47 12.10 -0.29
CA THR A 335 7.98 11.06 -1.19
C THR A 335 8.21 9.69 -0.55
N ALA A 336 7.29 8.76 -0.70
CA ALA A 336 7.35 7.43 -0.09
C ALA A 336 6.68 6.38 -0.99
N THR A 337 7.03 5.11 -0.76
CA THR A 337 6.50 3.99 -1.55
C THR A 337 4.98 3.89 -1.48
N GLU A 338 4.40 4.09 -0.30
CA GLU A 338 2.95 4.08 -0.11
C GLU A 338 2.23 5.19 -0.88
N GLY A 339 2.87 6.36 -1.04
CA GLY A 339 2.35 7.44 -1.90
C GLY A 339 2.30 7.04 -3.38
N GLN A 340 3.33 6.33 -3.86
CA GLN A 340 3.34 5.77 -5.22
C GLN A 340 2.26 4.69 -5.37
N ALA A 341 2.17 3.77 -4.40
CA ALA A 341 1.23 2.66 -4.44
C ALA A 341 -0.22 3.15 -4.43
N PHE A 342 -0.55 4.14 -3.58
CA PHE A 342 -1.91 4.68 -3.54
C PHE A 342 -2.27 5.55 -4.76
N PHE A 343 -1.28 6.17 -5.42
CA PHE A 343 -1.52 6.75 -6.73
C PHE A 343 -2.03 5.68 -7.71
N LEU A 344 -1.34 4.55 -7.79
CA LEU A 344 -1.72 3.44 -8.68
C LEU A 344 -3.05 2.80 -8.28
N LEU A 345 -3.30 2.60 -6.98
CA LEU A 345 -4.58 2.08 -6.47
C LEU A 345 -5.75 3.01 -6.80
N MET A 346 -5.55 4.33 -6.68
CA MET A 346 -6.54 5.34 -7.05
C MET A 346 -6.86 5.29 -8.55
N GLU A 347 -5.85 5.16 -9.41
CA GLU A 347 -6.02 5.07 -10.87
C GLU A 347 -6.69 3.75 -11.32
N ALA A 348 -6.50 2.65 -10.57
CA ALA A 348 -7.14 1.37 -10.86
C ALA A 348 -8.59 1.27 -10.35
N ALA A 349 -9.04 2.17 -9.50
CA ALA A 349 -10.33 2.07 -8.82
C ALA A 349 -11.50 2.43 -9.70
#